data_abe8a1e0ced34aca074e7c3a6390f7cd
#
_entry.id   abe8a1e0ced34aca074e7c3a6390f7cd
#
_cell.length_a   1.000
_cell.length_b   1.000
_cell.length_c   1.000
_cell.angle_alpha   90.00
_cell.angle_beta   90.00
_cell.angle_gamma   90.00
#
_symmetry.space_group_name_H-M   'P 1'
#
loop_
_entity.id
_entity.type
_entity.pdbx_description
1 polymer ?
#
loop_
_entity_poly.entity_id
_entity_poly.type
_entity_poly.pdbx_seq_one_letter_code
_entity_poly.pdbx_strand_id
1 'polypeptide(L)'
;RIIDFKRRKDDMFATVIGIEYDPNRTANIALIEYEDGTRSYILAPRGLTDGDKIISGEAADIKPGNCMPIYNIPVGTLIHNIELHPGQGGKMAKAAGNSAQLMAKEEKYSHIKLPSGEMRLVLSRCRATIGRLRKYWTWKYQNW
;
A
#
# COMPACT_ATOMS: atom_id res chain seq x y z
N ARG A 1 -2.21 18.02 -1.14
CA ARG A 1 -2.13 16.96 -0.10
C ARG A 1 -0.85 16.16 -0.32
N ILE A 2 -0.14 15.90 0.76
CA ILE A 2 1.12 15.18 0.73
C ILE A 2 0.88 13.73 1.12
N ILE A 3 1.30 12.81 0.26
CA ILE A 3 1.13 11.38 0.50
C ILE A 3 2.37 10.82 1.18
N ASP A 4 2.18 10.06 2.24
CA ASP A 4 3.25 9.35 2.92
C ASP A 4 3.55 8.04 2.19
N PHE A 5 4.50 8.08 1.27
CA PHE A 5 4.89 6.89 0.52
C PHE A 5 5.84 5.98 1.29
N LYS A 6 6.47 6.49 2.34
CA LYS A 6 7.46 5.71 3.10
C LYS A 6 6.85 4.82 4.15
N ARG A 7 5.75 5.25 4.77
CA ARG A 7 5.06 4.47 5.78
C ARG A 7 6.01 3.98 6.88
N ARG A 8 6.76 4.93 7.46
CA ARG A 8 7.84 4.62 8.41
C ARG A 8 7.44 4.69 9.88
N LYS A 9 6.22 5.03 10.18
CA LYS A 9 5.73 5.09 11.56
C LYS A 9 5.31 3.68 12.00
N ASP A 10 6.31 2.87 12.31
CA ASP A 10 6.13 1.45 12.57
C ASP A 10 5.49 1.17 13.92
N ASP A 11 4.80 0.03 13.99
CA ASP A 11 4.26 -0.56 15.21
C ASP A 11 3.25 0.33 15.95
N MET A 12 2.65 1.27 15.23
CA MET A 12 1.59 2.12 15.76
C MET A 12 0.38 2.03 14.84
N PHE A 13 -0.78 1.69 15.41
CA PHE A 13 -2.02 1.64 14.63
C PHE A 13 -2.47 3.04 14.23
N ALA A 14 -3.04 3.12 13.04
CA ALA A 14 -3.75 4.31 12.57
C ALA A 14 -5.16 3.91 12.19
N THR A 15 -6.11 4.83 12.38
CA THR A 15 -7.50 4.62 12.01
C THR A 15 -7.80 5.41 10.75
N VAL A 16 -8.50 4.80 9.79
CA VAL A 16 -8.94 5.48 8.58
C VAL A 16 -10.07 6.44 8.95
N ILE A 17 -9.83 7.73 8.76
CA ILE A 17 -10.80 8.78 9.02
C ILE A 17 -11.75 8.94 7.84
N GLY A 18 -11.24 8.85 6.62
CA GLY A 18 -12.05 8.97 5.43
C GLY A 18 -11.28 8.68 4.16
N ILE A 19 -12.01 8.31 3.12
CA ILE A 19 -11.46 8.11 1.79
C ILE A 19 -11.76 9.37 0.98
N GLU A 20 -10.75 9.93 0.33
CA GLU A 20 -10.86 11.20 -0.37
C GLU A 20 -10.42 11.07 -1.83
N TYR A 21 -10.95 11.96 -2.64
CA TYR A 21 -10.51 12.13 -4.01
C TYR A 21 -9.47 13.25 -4.07
N ASP A 22 -8.31 12.95 -4.65
CA ASP A 22 -7.28 13.96 -4.91
C ASP A 22 -7.24 14.22 -6.41
N PRO A 23 -7.57 15.44 -6.87
CA PRO A 23 -7.59 15.76 -8.30
C PRO A 23 -6.22 15.65 -8.97
N ASN A 24 -5.14 15.63 -8.19
CA ASN A 24 -3.79 15.50 -8.72
C ASN A 24 -3.35 14.05 -8.90
N ARG A 25 -4.22 13.11 -8.57
CA ARG A 25 -3.91 11.67 -8.63
C ARG A 25 -5.07 10.90 -9.24
N THR A 26 -4.73 9.76 -9.84
CA THR A 26 -5.75 8.86 -10.38
C THR A 26 -6.29 7.90 -9.34
N ALA A 27 -5.55 7.65 -8.26
CA ALA A 27 -5.97 6.77 -7.19
C ALA A 27 -6.58 7.59 -6.04
N ASN A 28 -7.54 6.99 -5.34
CA ASN A 28 -8.07 7.59 -4.11
C ASN A 28 -7.02 7.58 -3.02
N ILE A 29 -7.17 8.50 -2.09
CA ILE A 29 -6.31 8.59 -0.92
C ILE A 29 -7.14 8.43 0.36
N ALA A 30 -6.49 8.02 1.43
CA ALA A 30 -7.12 7.85 2.73
C ALA A 30 -6.45 8.77 3.74
N LEU A 31 -7.27 9.51 4.48
CA LEU A 31 -6.78 10.25 5.64
C LEU A 31 -6.76 9.30 6.81
N ILE A 32 -5.61 9.15 7.44
CA ILE A 32 -5.44 8.28 8.60
C ILE A 32 -4.97 9.09 9.80
N GLU A 33 -5.35 8.63 10.99
CA GLU A 33 -4.93 9.22 12.24
C GLU A 33 -4.29 8.16 13.13
N TYR A 34 -3.05 8.39 13.48
CA TYR A 34 -2.30 7.50 14.38
C TYR A 34 -2.77 7.66 15.82
N GLU A 35 -2.44 6.68 16.65
CA GLU A 35 -2.78 6.69 18.07
C GLU A 35 -2.21 7.89 18.82
N ASP A 36 -1.10 8.47 18.34
CA ASP A 36 -0.50 9.66 18.93
C ASP A 36 -1.15 10.97 18.46
N GLY A 37 -2.22 10.88 17.66
CA GLY A 37 -2.94 12.04 17.15
C GLY A 37 -2.41 12.64 15.86
N THR A 38 -1.28 12.19 15.36
CA THR A 38 -0.75 12.67 14.07
C THR A 38 -1.56 12.09 12.92
N ARG A 39 -1.66 12.85 11.83
CA ARG A 39 -2.43 12.48 10.65
C ARG A 39 -1.54 12.44 9.41
N SER A 40 -1.87 11.55 8.50
CA SER A 40 -1.19 11.40 7.22
C SER A 40 -2.18 11.00 6.15
N TYR A 41 -1.80 11.21 4.88
CA TYR A 41 -2.52 10.65 3.75
C TYR A 41 -1.73 9.46 3.20
N ILE A 42 -2.45 8.42 2.83
CA ILE A 42 -1.88 7.26 2.15
C ILE A 42 -2.72 6.95 0.91
N LEU A 43 -2.18 6.14 0.01
CA LEU A 43 -2.96 5.62 -1.10
C LEU A 43 -4.01 4.65 -0.54
N ALA A 44 -5.22 4.70 -1.08
CA ALA A 44 -6.34 3.90 -0.57
C ALA A 44 -6.52 2.63 -1.38
N PRO A 45 -6.19 1.46 -0.84
CA PRO A 45 -6.47 0.19 -1.52
C PRO A 45 -7.96 -0.15 -1.44
N ARG A 46 -8.39 -1.02 -2.36
CA ARG A 46 -9.76 -1.54 -2.33
C ARG A 46 -9.99 -2.32 -1.04
N GLY A 47 -11.16 -2.16 -0.49
CA GLY A 47 -11.55 -2.82 0.75
C GLY A 47 -11.24 -2.00 2.00
N LEU A 48 -10.49 -0.91 1.88
CA LEU A 48 -10.22 -0.02 3.00
C LEU A 48 -11.38 0.96 3.16
N THR A 49 -11.95 1.02 4.35
CA THR A 49 -13.09 1.88 4.66
C THR A 49 -12.87 2.66 5.94
N ASP A 50 -13.73 3.65 6.17
CA ASP A 50 -13.70 4.46 7.39
C ASP A 50 -13.76 3.57 8.63
N GLY A 51 -12.95 3.87 9.60
CA GLY A 51 -12.89 3.13 10.86
C GLY A 51 -11.93 1.95 10.85
N ASP A 52 -11.45 1.53 9.69
CA ASP A 52 -10.48 0.45 9.62
C ASP A 52 -9.16 0.87 10.27
N LYS A 53 -8.48 -0.10 10.85
CA LYS A 53 -7.16 0.13 11.44
C LYS A 53 -6.10 -0.47 10.55
N ILE A 54 -5.01 0.27 10.38
CA ILE A 54 -3.86 -0.16 9.61
C ILE A 54 -2.58 0.02 10.43
N ILE A 55 -1.55 -0.70 10.05
CA ILE A 55 -0.26 -0.64 10.73
C ILE A 55 0.86 -0.90 9.73
N SER A 56 2.02 -0.34 10.01
CA SER A 56 3.25 -0.62 9.26
C SER A 56 4.23 -1.34 10.16
N GLY A 57 5.11 -2.14 9.56
CA GLY A 57 6.18 -2.80 10.28
C GLY A 57 6.18 -4.31 10.08
N GLU A 58 7.15 -4.97 10.70
CA GLU A 58 7.34 -6.41 10.53
C GLU A 58 6.22 -7.25 11.13
N ALA A 59 5.57 -6.74 12.15
CA ALA A 59 4.49 -7.47 12.84
C ALA A 59 3.11 -7.24 12.23
N ALA A 60 3.03 -6.49 11.12
CA ALA A 60 1.74 -6.18 10.50
C ALA A 60 1.08 -7.43 9.90
N ASP A 61 -0.22 -7.55 10.09
CA ASP A 61 -1.02 -8.62 9.47
C ASP A 61 -1.19 -8.39 7.97
N ILE A 62 -1.50 -9.45 7.24
CA ILE A 62 -1.72 -9.37 5.80
C ILE A 62 -3.14 -8.88 5.54
N LYS A 63 -3.32 -7.57 5.57
CA LYS A 63 -4.61 -6.89 5.37
C LYS A 63 -4.42 -5.66 4.47
N PRO A 64 -5.43 -5.30 3.67
CA PRO A 64 -5.33 -4.10 2.81
C PRO A 64 -4.95 -2.86 3.61
N GLY A 65 -3.97 -2.13 3.13
CA GLY A 65 -3.48 -0.91 3.76
C GLY A 65 -2.28 -1.11 4.68
N ASN A 66 -2.01 -2.32 5.12
CA ASN A 66 -0.83 -2.60 5.94
C ASN A 66 0.43 -2.65 5.10
N CYS A 67 1.50 -2.09 5.63
CA CYS A 67 2.79 -1.97 4.95
C CYS A 67 3.85 -2.79 5.70
N MET A 68 4.61 -3.56 4.95
CA MET A 68 5.59 -4.46 5.56
C MET A 68 6.68 -4.84 4.58
N PRO A 69 7.80 -5.40 5.07
CA PRO A 69 8.81 -5.94 4.17
C PRO A 69 8.24 -7.09 3.31
N ILE A 70 8.68 -7.15 2.06
CA ILE A 70 8.19 -8.16 1.13
C ILE A 70 8.44 -9.58 1.64
N TYR A 71 9.54 -9.80 2.38
CA TYR A 71 9.82 -11.14 2.91
C TYR A 71 8.72 -11.66 3.85
N ASN A 72 7.87 -10.78 4.38
CA ASN A 72 6.74 -11.18 5.22
C ASN A 72 5.43 -11.34 4.45
N ILE A 73 5.42 -11.05 3.16
CA ILE A 73 4.21 -11.10 2.33
C ILE A 73 4.12 -12.46 1.64
N PRO A 74 2.98 -13.15 1.72
CA PRO A 74 2.81 -14.43 1.02
C PRO A 74 2.87 -14.26 -0.50
N VAL A 75 3.45 -15.25 -1.17
CA VAL A 75 3.44 -15.33 -2.64
C VAL A 75 1.99 -15.35 -3.13
N GLY A 76 1.72 -14.62 -4.20
CA GLY A 76 0.38 -14.48 -4.78
C GLY A 76 -0.37 -13.24 -4.31
N THR A 77 0.10 -12.57 -3.27
CA THR A 77 -0.57 -11.38 -2.73
C THR A 77 -0.47 -10.21 -3.71
N LEU A 78 -1.58 -9.48 -3.85
CA LEU A 78 -1.60 -8.22 -4.59
C LEU A 78 -1.08 -7.12 -3.69
N ILE A 79 -0.18 -6.31 -4.23
CA ILE A 79 0.51 -5.26 -3.49
C ILE A 79 0.60 -3.98 -4.31
N HIS A 80 0.86 -2.87 -3.63
CA HIS A 80 1.07 -1.56 -4.26
C HIS A 80 2.07 -0.75 -3.45
N ASN A 81 2.44 0.42 -3.96
CA ASN A 81 3.37 1.33 -3.30
C ASN A 81 4.68 0.62 -2.91
N ILE A 82 5.32 0.02 -3.90
CA ILE A 82 6.46 -0.87 -3.69
C ILE A 82 7.76 -0.09 -3.79
N GLU A 83 8.67 -0.31 -2.85
CA GLU A 83 10.00 0.31 -2.89
C GLU A 83 10.86 -0.32 -3.98
N LEU A 84 11.63 0.52 -4.68
CA LEU A 84 12.70 0.05 -5.57
C LEU A 84 13.95 -0.30 -4.77
N HIS A 85 14.23 0.50 -3.75
CA HIS A 85 15.36 0.30 -2.85
C HIS A 85 14.89 0.45 -1.41
N PRO A 86 15.41 -0.34 -0.48
CA PRO A 86 14.97 -0.26 0.91
C PRO A 86 15.13 1.15 1.49
N GLY A 87 14.07 1.64 2.11
CA GLY A 87 14.08 2.93 2.79
C GLY A 87 13.78 4.14 1.94
N GLN A 88 13.65 3.99 0.63
CA GLN A 88 13.42 5.15 -0.25
C GLN A 88 11.95 5.55 -0.38
N GLY A 89 11.03 4.71 0.09
CA GLY A 89 9.61 4.92 -0.10
C GLY A 89 9.11 4.32 -1.41
N GLY A 90 7.80 4.16 -1.53
CA GLY A 90 7.20 3.52 -2.67
C GLY A 90 7.41 4.26 -3.97
N LYS A 91 7.75 3.53 -5.02
CA LYS A 91 8.02 4.06 -6.36
C LYS A 91 7.22 3.36 -7.44
N MET A 92 6.69 2.18 -7.18
CA MET A 92 5.97 1.37 -8.18
C MET A 92 4.55 1.09 -7.73
N ALA A 93 3.64 0.88 -8.71
CA ALA A 93 2.24 0.53 -8.47
C ALA A 93 1.53 1.54 -7.57
N LYS A 94 1.54 2.82 -7.98
CA LYS A 94 0.93 3.91 -7.24
C LYS A 94 -0.27 4.54 -7.94
N ALA A 95 -0.61 4.11 -9.14
CA ALA A 95 -1.71 4.69 -9.90
C ALA A 95 -3.01 3.92 -9.72
N ALA A 96 -4.14 4.57 -10.05
CA ALA A 96 -5.48 4.02 -9.87
C ALA A 96 -5.64 2.65 -10.52
N GLY A 97 -6.25 1.74 -9.78
CA GLY A 97 -6.52 0.39 -10.28
C GLY A 97 -5.27 -0.48 -10.44
N ASN A 98 -4.10 0.09 -10.23
CA ASN A 98 -2.86 -0.66 -10.36
C ASN A 98 -2.65 -1.56 -9.16
N SER A 99 -2.12 -2.73 -9.45
CA SER A 99 -1.57 -3.62 -8.43
C SER A 99 -0.44 -4.40 -9.07
N ALA A 100 0.54 -4.72 -8.26
CA ALA A 100 1.54 -5.70 -8.61
C ALA A 100 1.21 -6.98 -7.88
N GLN A 101 1.85 -8.07 -8.26
CA GLN A 101 1.65 -9.35 -7.58
C GLN A 101 3.02 -9.95 -7.23
N LEU A 102 3.13 -10.39 -6.00
CA LEU A 102 4.34 -11.10 -5.56
C LEU A 102 4.31 -12.49 -6.15
N MET A 103 5.24 -12.79 -7.06
CA MET A 103 5.23 -14.03 -7.82
C MET A 103 6.14 -15.10 -7.22
N ALA A 104 7.27 -14.71 -6.66
CA ALA A 104 8.23 -15.64 -6.07
C ALA A 104 9.13 -14.91 -5.08
N LYS A 105 9.59 -15.63 -4.08
CA LYS A 105 10.56 -15.11 -3.09
C LYS A 105 11.77 -16.03 -3.05
N GLU A 106 12.92 -15.41 -3.20
CA GLU A 106 14.19 -16.05 -2.92
C GLU A 106 14.73 -15.47 -1.63
N GLU A 107 15.81 -16.01 -1.10
CA GLU A 107 16.35 -15.57 0.19
C GLU A 107 16.57 -14.06 0.26
N LYS A 108 17.18 -13.47 -0.76
CA LYS A 108 17.56 -12.06 -0.76
C LYS A 108 16.66 -11.23 -1.67
N TYR A 109 16.14 -11.82 -2.74
CA TYR A 109 15.38 -11.11 -3.77
C TYR A 109 13.97 -11.66 -3.89
N SER A 110 13.07 -10.82 -4.40
CA SER A 110 11.69 -11.22 -4.70
C SER A 110 11.34 -10.79 -6.11
N HIS A 111 10.50 -11.61 -6.76
CA HIS A 111 10.04 -11.38 -8.13
C HIS A 111 8.64 -10.82 -8.08
N ILE A 112 8.45 -9.64 -8.69
CA ILE A 112 7.18 -8.94 -8.68
C ILE A 112 6.71 -8.75 -10.11
N LYS A 113 5.45 -9.09 -10.38
CA LYS A 113 4.81 -8.81 -11.65
C LYS A 113 4.12 -7.45 -11.54
N LEU A 114 4.60 -6.49 -12.35
CA LEU A 114 4.06 -5.14 -12.37
C LEU A 114 2.77 -5.07 -13.18
N PRO A 115 1.97 -3.98 -13.03
CA PRO A 115 0.74 -3.80 -13.81
C PRO A 115 0.95 -3.87 -15.32
N SER A 116 2.12 -3.51 -15.79
CA SER A 116 2.48 -3.59 -17.21
C SER A 116 2.70 -5.03 -17.71
N GLY A 117 2.75 -6.00 -16.79
CA GLY A 117 3.11 -7.37 -17.11
C GLY A 117 4.60 -7.66 -16.98
N GLU A 118 5.41 -6.61 -16.81
CA GLU A 118 6.86 -6.76 -16.63
C GLU A 118 7.16 -7.43 -15.30
N MET A 119 8.14 -8.33 -15.30
CA MET A 119 8.68 -8.93 -14.08
C MET A 119 9.83 -8.08 -13.57
N ARG A 120 9.79 -7.77 -12.28
CA ARG A 120 10.81 -6.96 -11.64
C ARG A 120 11.40 -7.68 -10.45
N LEU A 121 12.73 -7.61 -10.33
CA LEU A 121 13.45 -8.18 -9.21
C LEU A 121 13.79 -7.07 -8.23
N VAL A 122 13.40 -7.23 -6.97
CA VAL A 122 13.71 -6.28 -5.89
C VAL A 122 14.26 -7.02 -4.69
N LEU A 123 14.97 -6.30 -3.83
CA LEU A 123 15.41 -6.87 -2.55
C LEU A 123 14.19 -7.20 -1.70
N SER A 124 14.19 -8.37 -1.07
CA SER A 124 13.05 -8.81 -0.26
C SER A 124 12.81 -7.94 0.97
N ARG A 125 13.79 -7.15 1.40
CA ARG A 125 13.62 -6.18 2.50
C ARG A 125 12.98 -4.86 2.06
N CYS A 126 12.76 -4.66 0.76
CA CYS A 126 11.92 -3.57 0.30
C CYS A 126 10.52 -3.70 0.87
N ARG A 127 9.88 -2.59 1.17
CA ARG A 127 8.51 -2.59 1.69
C ARG A 127 7.50 -2.45 0.58
N ALA A 128 6.32 -3.01 0.83
CA ALA A 128 5.16 -2.87 -0.04
C ALA A 128 3.91 -2.82 0.83
N THR A 129 2.83 -2.30 0.27
CA THR A 129 1.54 -2.22 0.95
C THR A 129 0.59 -3.23 0.35
N ILE A 130 -0.17 -3.90 1.20
CA ILE A 130 -1.10 -4.95 0.79
C ILE A 130 -2.31 -4.34 0.10
N GLY A 131 -2.70 -4.92 -1.04
CA GLY A 131 -3.94 -4.63 -1.71
C GLY A 131 -3.77 -4.01 -3.09
N ARG A 132 -4.90 -3.90 -3.80
CA ARG A 132 -5.00 -3.25 -5.10
C ARG A 132 -5.49 -1.82 -4.88
N LEU A 133 -4.92 -0.86 -5.59
CA LEU A 133 -5.36 0.52 -5.48
C LEU A 133 -6.76 0.71 -6.06
N ARG A 134 -7.55 1.53 -5.37
CA ARG A 134 -8.93 1.84 -5.72
C ARG A 134 -8.96 2.97 -6.75
N LYS A 135 -9.81 2.84 -7.77
CA LYS A 135 -10.14 3.93 -8.68
C LYS A 135 -11.26 4.77 -8.06
N TYR A 136 -11.21 6.09 -8.27
CA TYR A 136 -12.26 6.97 -7.74
C TYR A 136 -13.66 6.55 -8.19
N TRP A 137 -13.84 6.28 -9.49
CA TRP A 137 -15.15 5.88 -9.99
C TRP A 137 -15.61 4.55 -9.40
N THR A 138 -14.70 3.62 -9.15
CA THR A 138 -15.01 2.33 -8.53
C THR A 138 -15.52 2.53 -7.10
N TRP A 139 -14.84 3.39 -6.32
CA TRP A 139 -15.29 3.72 -4.97
C TRP A 139 -16.68 4.36 -4.99
N LYS A 140 -16.87 5.32 -5.89
CA LYS A 140 -18.14 6.03 -6.01
C LYS A 140 -19.32 5.08 -6.28
N TYR A 141 -19.12 4.11 -7.16
CA TYR A 141 -20.18 3.16 -7.51
C TYR A 141 -20.34 2.03 -6.51
N GLN A 142 -19.30 1.68 -5.78
CA GLN A 142 -19.37 0.67 -4.73
C GLN A 142 -20.20 1.08 -3.53
N ASN A 143 -20.47 2.36 -3.38
CA ASN A 143 -21.24 2.88 -2.26
C ASN A 143 -22.75 3.02 -2.56
N TRP A 144 -23.19 2.46 -3.66
CA TRP A 144 -24.60 2.50 -4.05
C TRP A 144 -25.37 1.34 -3.48
#